data_08dec08b4afe25d807f13e4304540d1a
#
_entry.id   08dec08b4afe25d807f13e4304540d1a
#
_cell.length_a   1.000
_cell.length_b   1.000
_cell.length_c   1.000
_cell.angle_alpha   90.00
_cell.angle_beta   90.00
_cell.angle_gamma   90.00
#
_symmetry.space_group_name_H-M   'P 1'
#
loop_
_entity.id
_entity.type
_entity.pdbx_description
1 polymer ?
#
loop_
_entity_poly.entity_id
_entity_poly.type
_entity_poly.pdbx_seq_one_letter_code
_entity_poly.pdbx_strand_id
1 'polypeptide(L)'
;MNSAARMGLQYVLLFGASGVSLPFASLWFRAQGLSGAQIGVLLAAPMLGRIVTGPLLAVWADGFRTRRAPIALLGLVMALGYGGAGLLDGFAPRAVCWFIGATAAAALIPLSDVLTLRLAARDGFTFALPRGCGSVAFVAVNVGMGALLLKAEVDVIVVWVTLMGLAIAVTAALFLPGEPVGEGATLRKRDRFRGLGRLVVDPVFMTAIFAVGAVQAAHAFQYGFSA
;
A
#
# COMPACT_ATOMS: atom_id res chain seq x y z
N MET A 1 -4.65 -21.50 -11.19
CA MET A 1 -3.49 -20.59 -11.06
C MET A 1 -2.59 -21.10 -9.95
N ASN A 2 -1.26 -21.16 -10.19
CA ASN A 2 -0.28 -21.46 -9.17
C ASN A 2 -0.06 -20.25 -8.21
N SER A 3 0.62 -20.46 -7.10
CA SER A 3 0.81 -19.40 -6.08
C SER A 3 1.56 -18.18 -6.62
N ALA A 4 2.56 -18.38 -7.49
CA ALA A 4 3.30 -17.29 -8.11
C ALA A 4 2.40 -16.38 -8.95
N ALA A 5 1.51 -16.96 -9.77
CA ALA A 5 0.59 -16.21 -10.61
C ALA A 5 -0.48 -15.46 -9.76
N ARG A 6 -0.96 -16.07 -8.66
CA ARG A 6 -1.90 -15.40 -7.72
C ARG A 6 -1.25 -14.19 -7.06
N MET A 7 -0.01 -14.34 -6.61
CA MET A 7 0.75 -13.23 -6.04
C MET A 7 1.13 -12.19 -7.08
N GLY A 8 1.44 -12.61 -8.33
CA GLY A 8 1.65 -11.70 -9.45
C GLY A 8 0.44 -10.81 -9.71
N LEU A 9 -0.76 -11.40 -9.78
CA LEU A 9 -2.01 -10.64 -9.92
C LEU A 9 -2.21 -9.66 -8.76
N GLN A 10 -1.96 -10.10 -7.52
CA GLN A 10 -2.05 -9.24 -6.34
C GLN A 10 -1.13 -8.02 -6.46
N TYR A 11 0.14 -8.21 -6.88
CA TYR A 11 1.06 -7.11 -7.09
C TYR A 11 0.68 -6.21 -8.27
N VAL A 12 0.15 -6.76 -9.35
CA VAL A 12 -0.37 -5.95 -10.47
C VAL A 12 -1.45 -4.99 -9.98
N LEU A 13 -2.38 -5.44 -9.14
CA LEU A 13 -3.43 -4.59 -8.60
C LEU A 13 -2.88 -3.56 -7.60
N LEU A 14 -2.00 -3.96 -6.68
CA LEU A 14 -1.37 -3.07 -5.70
C LEU A 14 -0.57 -1.95 -6.36
N PHE A 15 0.26 -2.32 -7.32
CA PHE A 15 1.11 -1.37 -8.04
C PHE A 15 0.35 -0.61 -9.13
N GLY A 16 -0.72 -1.19 -9.67
CA GLY A 16 -1.66 -0.49 -10.52
C GLY A 16 -2.41 0.63 -9.79
N ALA A 17 -2.75 0.42 -8.51
CA ALA A 17 -3.29 1.48 -7.67
C ALA A 17 -2.24 2.55 -7.36
N SER A 18 -1.03 2.14 -6.96
CA SER A 18 0.05 3.05 -6.59
C SER A 18 0.56 3.87 -7.78
N GLY A 19 0.57 3.30 -8.99
CA GLY A 19 0.97 3.97 -10.23
C GLY A 19 0.04 5.11 -10.64
N VAL A 20 -1.16 5.18 -10.05
CA VAL A 20 -2.10 6.29 -10.23
C VAL A 20 -2.11 7.20 -8.99
N SER A 21 -2.25 6.64 -7.79
CA SER A 21 -2.40 7.45 -6.59
C SER A 21 -1.17 8.32 -6.27
N LEU A 22 0.05 7.82 -6.50
CA LEU A 22 1.25 8.57 -6.17
C LEU A 22 1.47 9.79 -7.10
N PRO A 23 1.47 9.64 -8.44
CA PRO A 23 1.76 10.76 -9.32
C PRO A 23 0.57 11.69 -9.59
N PHE A 24 -0.66 11.18 -9.53
CA PHE A 24 -1.83 11.96 -9.98
C PHE A 24 -2.75 12.45 -8.86
N ALA A 25 -2.53 12.07 -7.59
CA ALA A 25 -3.38 12.52 -6.48
C ALA A 25 -3.39 14.05 -6.32
N SER A 26 -2.23 14.71 -6.47
CA SER A 26 -2.13 16.17 -6.39
C SER A 26 -2.95 16.87 -7.47
N LEU A 27 -2.96 16.31 -8.69
CA LEU A 27 -3.75 16.81 -9.80
C LEU A 27 -5.26 16.73 -9.49
N TRP A 28 -5.70 15.58 -8.96
CA TRP A 28 -7.09 15.40 -8.57
C TRP A 28 -7.51 16.36 -7.45
N PHE A 29 -6.71 16.50 -6.39
CA PHE A 29 -6.99 17.43 -5.31
C PHE A 29 -7.07 18.89 -5.78
N ARG A 30 -6.19 19.27 -6.70
CA ARG A 30 -6.21 20.62 -7.29
C ARG A 30 -7.51 20.88 -8.06
N ALA A 31 -7.98 19.89 -8.85
CA ALA A 31 -9.26 19.96 -9.56
C ALA A 31 -10.45 20.07 -8.60
N GLN A 32 -10.35 19.52 -7.40
CA GLN A 32 -11.34 19.66 -6.33
C GLN A 32 -11.27 21.02 -5.59
N GLY A 33 -10.47 21.97 -6.07
CA GLY A 33 -10.37 23.33 -5.52
C GLY A 33 -9.52 23.43 -4.23
N LEU A 34 -8.73 22.42 -3.89
CA LEU A 34 -7.89 22.45 -2.69
C LEU A 34 -6.63 23.31 -2.92
N SER A 35 -6.25 24.07 -1.89
CA SER A 35 -5.02 24.86 -1.91
C SER A 35 -3.77 23.97 -1.84
N GLY A 36 -2.62 24.50 -2.30
CA GLY A 36 -1.36 23.77 -2.23
C GLY A 36 -0.99 23.31 -0.81
N ALA A 37 -1.29 24.12 0.21
CA ALA A 37 -1.06 23.75 1.62
C ALA A 37 -1.95 22.57 2.05
N GLN A 38 -3.22 22.57 1.65
CA GLN A 38 -4.15 21.47 1.93
C GLN A 38 -3.71 20.18 1.22
N ILE A 39 -3.27 20.25 -0.03
CA ILE A 39 -2.73 19.12 -0.80
C ILE A 39 -1.48 18.57 -0.11
N GLY A 40 -0.57 19.45 0.33
CA GLY A 40 0.62 19.05 1.08
C GLY A 40 0.26 18.25 2.34
N VAL A 41 -0.74 18.69 3.11
CA VAL A 41 -1.22 17.97 4.30
C VAL A 41 -1.80 16.58 3.91
N LEU A 42 -2.63 16.52 2.86
CA LEU A 42 -3.26 15.27 2.39
C LEU A 42 -2.23 14.21 1.97
N LEU A 43 -1.13 14.63 1.35
CA LEU A 43 -0.07 13.73 0.90
C LEU A 43 0.90 13.37 2.03
N ALA A 44 1.24 14.33 2.89
CA ALA A 44 2.22 14.11 3.97
C ALA A 44 1.63 13.34 5.16
N ALA A 45 0.37 13.57 5.52
CA ALA A 45 -0.23 12.98 6.71
C ALA A 45 -0.20 11.44 6.71
N PRO A 46 -0.56 10.71 5.61
CA PRO A 46 -0.44 9.26 5.58
C PRO A 46 1.01 8.77 5.65
N MET A 47 1.97 9.53 5.10
CA MET A 47 3.39 9.17 5.14
C MET A 47 3.93 9.25 6.57
N LEU A 48 3.61 10.33 7.29
CA LEU A 48 3.99 10.50 8.70
C LEU A 48 3.24 9.51 9.60
N GLY A 49 1.95 9.33 9.33
CA GLY A 49 1.10 8.38 10.05
C GLY A 49 1.61 6.95 9.97
N ARG A 50 2.28 6.56 8.88
CA ARG A 50 2.83 5.21 8.68
C ARG A 50 3.83 4.80 9.78
N ILE A 51 4.53 5.75 10.39
CA ILE A 51 5.48 5.46 11.49
C ILE A 51 4.75 4.75 12.64
N VAL A 52 3.52 5.15 12.92
CA VAL A 52 2.69 4.58 13.98
C VAL A 52 1.76 3.49 13.44
N THR A 53 1.07 3.76 12.34
CA THR A 53 0.06 2.83 11.79
C THR A 53 0.68 1.58 11.20
N GLY A 54 1.90 1.64 10.66
CA GLY A 54 2.59 0.47 10.08
C GLY A 54 2.77 -0.66 11.10
N PRO A 55 3.46 -0.44 12.24
CA PRO A 55 3.59 -1.45 13.29
C PRO A 55 2.24 -1.91 13.87
N LEU A 56 1.29 -0.98 14.05
CA LEU A 56 -0.04 -1.33 14.59
C LEU A 56 -0.80 -2.27 13.64
N LEU A 57 -0.82 -1.97 12.35
CA LEU A 57 -1.48 -2.80 11.34
C LEU A 57 -0.78 -4.14 11.16
N ALA A 58 0.55 -4.20 11.27
CA ALA A 58 1.29 -5.46 11.25
C ALA A 58 0.90 -6.36 12.42
N VAL A 59 0.88 -5.82 13.66
CA VAL A 59 0.45 -6.55 14.86
C VAL A 59 -1.02 -6.98 14.77
N TRP A 60 -1.89 -6.12 14.24
CA TRP A 60 -3.29 -6.43 14.00
C TRP A 60 -3.44 -7.57 12.99
N ALA A 61 -2.71 -7.52 11.88
CA ALA A 61 -2.74 -8.55 10.85
C ALA A 61 -2.26 -9.93 11.35
N ASP A 62 -1.32 -9.95 12.28
CA ASP A 62 -0.86 -11.18 12.92
C ASP A 62 -1.92 -11.82 13.85
N GLY A 63 -2.98 -11.12 14.20
CA GLY A 63 -4.11 -11.64 14.98
C GLY A 63 -5.08 -12.51 14.18
N PHE A 64 -4.96 -12.57 12.86
CA PHE A 64 -5.83 -13.37 12.00
C PHE A 64 -5.33 -14.82 11.88
N ARG A 65 -6.26 -15.74 11.61
CA ARG A 65 -5.92 -17.15 11.36
C ARG A 65 -5.16 -17.33 10.03
N THR A 66 -5.46 -16.52 9.03
CA THR A 66 -4.86 -16.59 7.70
C THR A 66 -4.40 -15.22 7.23
N ARG A 67 -3.27 -15.18 6.52
CA ARG A 67 -2.67 -13.93 6.01
C ARG A 67 -3.51 -13.24 4.93
N ARG A 68 -4.36 -13.96 4.22
CA ARG A 68 -5.26 -13.39 3.20
C ARG A 68 -6.35 -12.50 3.79
N ALA A 69 -6.83 -12.80 4.99
CA ALA A 69 -7.95 -12.07 5.62
C ALA A 69 -7.63 -10.58 5.88
N PRO A 70 -6.52 -10.21 6.55
CA PRO A 70 -6.16 -8.80 6.71
C PRO A 70 -5.89 -8.10 5.39
N ILE A 71 -5.33 -8.79 4.37
CA ILE A 71 -5.13 -8.21 3.04
C ILE A 71 -6.49 -7.88 2.39
N ALA A 72 -7.47 -8.78 2.44
CA ALA A 72 -8.81 -8.53 1.91
C ALA A 72 -9.51 -7.37 2.63
N LEU A 73 -9.45 -7.33 3.96
CA LEU A 73 -10.04 -6.25 4.75
C LEU A 73 -9.39 -4.89 4.46
N LEU A 74 -8.05 -4.84 4.37
CA LEU A 74 -7.36 -3.60 4.02
C LEU A 74 -7.64 -3.16 2.59
N GLY A 75 -7.81 -4.08 1.64
CA GLY A 75 -8.27 -3.76 0.29
C GLY A 75 -9.65 -3.09 0.30
N LEU A 76 -10.58 -3.60 1.12
CA LEU A 76 -11.90 -2.99 1.29
C LEU A 76 -11.81 -1.62 1.97
N VAL A 77 -11.01 -1.48 3.04
CA VAL A 77 -10.78 -0.18 3.72
C VAL A 77 -10.15 0.83 2.77
N MET A 78 -9.20 0.41 1.94
CA MET A 78 -8.62 1.24 0.87
C MET A 78 -9.71 1.75 -0.09
N ALA A 79 -10.57 0.85 -0.57
CA ALA A 79 -11.65 1.21 -1.49
C ALA A 79 -12.64 2.18 -0.85
N LEU A 80 -13.08 1.91 0.39
CA LEU A 80 -14.00 2.78 1.13
C LEU A 80 -13.36 4.15 1.43
N GLY A 81 -12.07 4.17 1.78
CA GLY A 81 -11.35 5.41 2.03
C GLY A 81 -11.24 6.28 0.77
N TYR A 82 -10.74 5.73 -0.33
CA TYR A 82 -10.62 6.49 -1.57
C TYR A 82 -11.97 6.83 -2.19
N GLY A 83 -12.93 5.91 -2.17
CA GLY A 83 -14.30 6.16 -2.63
C GLY A 83 -14.98 7.24 -1.80
N GLY A 84 -14.84 7.20 -0.47
CA GLY A 84 -15.34 8.26 0.43
C GLY A 84 -14.70 9.61 0.15
N ALA A 85 -13.40 9.65 -0.14
CA ALA A 85 -12.72 10.90 -0.52
C ALA A 85 -13.27 11.49 -1.84
N GLY A 86 -13.73 10.63 -2.77
CA GLY A 86 -14.36 11.05 -4.02
C GLY A 86 -15.81 11.53 -3.86
N LEU A 87 -16.53 10.96 -2.89
CA LEU A 87 -17.97 11.24 -2.70
C LEU A 87 -18.25 12.37 -1.72
N LEU A 88 -17.33 12.65 -0.80
CA LEU A 88 -17.54 13.66 0.24
C LEU A 88 -16.91 15.00 -0.14
N ASP A 89 -17.65 16.07 0.06
CA ASP A 89 -17.20 17.43 -0.19
C ASP A 89 -16.50 18.04 1.04
N GLY A 90 -15.63 19.00 0.74
CA GLY A 90 -14.89 19.74 1.76
C GLY A 90 -13.56 19.07 2.16
N PHE A 91 -12.68 19.89 2.71
CA PHE A 91 -11.31 19.45 3.05
C PHE A 91 -11.27 18.39 4.15
N ALA A 92 -11.96 18.61 5.27
CA ALA A 92 -11.83 17.75 6.44
C ALA A 92 -12.33 16.30 6.21
N PRO A 93 -13.57 16.07 5.69
CA PRO A 93 -14.02 14.70 5.44
C PRO A 93 -13.17 14.01 4.36
N ARG A 94 -12.77 14.75 3.31
CA ARG A 94 -11.89 14.22 2.25
C ARG A 94 -10.53 13.83 2.80
N ALA A 95 -9.96 14.64 3.70
CA ALA A 95 -8.68 14.36 4.34
C ALA A 95 -8.73 13.09 5.20
N VAL A 96 -9.77 12.90 5.99
CA VAL A 96 -9.96 11.70 6.80
C VAL A 96 -10.09 10.46 5.93
N CYS A 97 -10.94 10.51 4.90
CA CYS A 97 -11.15 9.40 3.99
C CYS A 97 -9.87 9.04 3.21
N TRP A 98 -9.16 10.05 2.70
CA TRP A 98 -7.87 9.86 2.02
C TRP A 98 -6.82 9.24 2.94
N PHE A 99 -6.71 9.76 4.17
CA PHE A 99 -5.77 9.22 5.17
C PHE A 99 -6.03 7.73 5.44
N ILE A 100 -7.30 7.35 5.62
CA ILE A 100 -7.71 5.95 5.85
C ILE A 100 -7.33 5.09 4.63
N GLY A 101 -7.70 5.51 3.43
CA GLY A 101 -7.42 4.78 2.19
C GLY A 101 -5.92 4.61 1.93
N ALA A 102 -5.16 5.69 2.05
CA ALA A 102 -3.72 5.70 1.84
C ALA A 102 -2.95 4.88 2.89
N THR A 103 -3.41 4.91 4.15
CA THR A 103 -2.83 4.10 5.23
C THR A 103 -3.07 2.61 4.98
N ALA A 104 -4.28 2.23 4.57
CA ALA A 104 -4.59 0.85 4.21
C ALA A 104 -3.74 0.38 3.01
N ALA A 105 -3.66 1.19 1.95
CA ALA A 105 -2.85 0.92 0.78
C ALA A 105 -1.38 0.70 1.13
N ALA A 106 -0.83 1.52 2.02
CA ALA A 106 0.55 1.43 2.47
C ALA A 106 0.88 0.13 3.22
N ALA A 107 -0.09 -0.40 3.99
CA ALA A 107 0.09 -1.64 4.74
C ALA A 107 -0.05 -2.91 3.86
N LEU A 108 -0.75 -2.82 2.74
CA LEU A 108 -0.99 -3.95 1.84
C LEU A 108 0.29 -4.52 1.22
N ILE A 109 1.27 -3.65 0.87
CA ILE A 109 2.52 -4.08 0.24
C ILE A 109 3.33 -4.99 1.18
N PRO A 110 3.72 -4.57 2.40
CA PRO A 110 4.52 -5.42 3.29
C PRO A 110 3.77 -6.70 3.71
N LEU A 111 2.45 -6.66 3.86
CA LEU A 111 1.68 -7.88 4.15
C LEU A 111 1.69 -8.86 2.98
N SER A 112 1.59 -8.35 1.75
CA SER A 112 1.71 -9.18 0.53
C SER A 112 3.13 -9.71 0.35
N ASP A 113 4.15 -8.93 0.68
CA ASP A 113 5.56 -9.35 0.63
C ASP A 113 5.81 -10.53 1.58
N VAL A 114 5.35 -10.45 2.83
CA VAL A 114 5.46 -11.54 3.80
C VAL A 114 4.75 -12.81 3.32
N LEU A 115 3.54 -12.68 2.78
CA LEU A 115 2.80 -13.82 2.22
C LEU A 115 3.55 -14.43 1.03
N THR A 116 4.05 -13.59 0.12
CA THR A 116 4.78 -14.03 -1.07
C THR A 116 6.07 -14.77 -0.72
N LEU A 117 6.85 -14.26 0.24
CA LEU A 117 8.09 -14.90 0.69
C LEU A 117 7.82 -16.29 1.27
N ARG A 118 6.75 -16.45 2.04
CA ARG A 118 6.36 -17.77 2.59
C ARG A 118 5.93 -18.74 1.49
N LEU A 119 5.11 -18.27 0.55
CA LEU A 119 4.68 -19.09 -0.58
C LEU A 119 5.85 -19.43 -1.51
N ALA A 120 6.79 -18.51 -1.72
CA ALA A 120 7.99 -18.76 -2.50
C ALA A 120 8.86 -19.85 -1.89
N ALA A 121 9.06 -19.81 -0.57
CA ALA A 121 9.81 -20.83 0.15
C ALA A 121 9.11 -22.20 0.14
N ARG A 122 7.78 -22.23 0.22
CA ARG A 122 6.99 -23.46 0.21
C ARG A 122 6.88 -24.09 -1.18
N ASP A 123 6.58 -23.28 -2.20
CA ASP A 123 6.18 -23.74 -3.53
C ASP A 123 7.33 -23.65 -4.57
N GLY A 124 8.53 -23.22 -4.14
CA GLY A 124 9.77 -23.27 -4.95
C GLY A 124 9.84 -22.23 -6.08
N PHE A 125 9.18 -21.06 -5.95
CA PHE A 125 9.32 -19.98 -6.91
C PHE A 125 10.13 -18.80 -6.35
N THR A 126 10.66 -17.93 -7.21
CA THR A 126 11.41 -16.75 -6.79
C THR A 126 10.48 -15.60 -6.44
N PHE A 127 10.71 -14.92 -5.31
CA PHE A 127 9.98 -13.71 -4.90
C PHE A 127 10.00 -12.61 -5.97
N ALA A 128 11.12 -12.48 -6.69
CA ALA A 128 11.31 -11.45 -7.70
C ALA A 128 10.30 -11.52 -8.85
N LEU A 129 9.83 -12.71 -9.22
CA LEU A 129 8.92 -12.90 -10.34
C LEU A 129 7.57 -12.22 -10.11
N PRO A 130 6.75 -12.56 -9.09
CA PRO A 130 5.49 -11.87 -8.85
C PRO A 130 5.67 -10.40 -8.49
N ARG A 131 6.75 -10.05 -7.78
CA ARG A 131 7.06 -8.66 -7.42
C ARG A 131 7.41 -7.81 -8.63
N GLY A 132 8.12 -8.38 -9.61
CA GLY A 132 8.45 -7.74 -10.89
C GLY A 132 7.20 -7.43 -11.73
N CYS A 133 6.19 -8.30 -11.72
CA CYS A 133 4.89 -8.02 -12.37
C CYS A 133 4.27 -6.71 -11.84
N GLY A 134 4.39 -6.46 -10.54
CA GLY A 134 3.94 -5.20 -9.95
C GLY A 134 4.68 -3.98 -10.51
N SER A 135 6.01 -4.06 -10.63
CA SER A 135 6.81 -2.96 -11.19
C SER A 135 6.43 -2.62 -12.64
N VAL A 136 6.22 -3.64 -13.46
CA VAL A 136 5.71 -3.47 -14.83
C VAL A 136 4.34 -2.81 -14.84
N ALA A 137 3.42 -3.29 -13.98
CA ALA A 137 2.08 -2.73 -13.86
C ALA A 137 2.11 -1.26 -13.42
N PHE A 138 2.98 -0.89 -12.48
CA PHE A 138 3.15 0.51 -12.05
C PHE A 138 3.48 1.41 -13.24
N VAL A 139 4.50 1.06 -14.03
CA VAL A 139 4.93 1.86 -15.18
C VAL A 139 3.83 1.91 -16.26
N ALA A 140 3.25 0.76 -16.60
CA ALA A 140 2.22 0.68 -17.63
C ALA A 140 0.98 1.50 -17.27
N VAL A 141 0.53 1.41 -16.01
CA VAL A 141 -0.65 2.14 -15.54
C VAL A 141 -0.36 3.63 -15.39
N ASN A 142 0.84 4.01 -14.96
CA ASN A 142 1.26 5.42 -14.87
C ASN A 142 1.21 6.08 -16.27
N VAL A 143 1.84 5.47 -17.26
CA VAL A 143 1.82 5.97 -18.64
C VAL A 143 0.41 5.95 -19.22
N GLY A 144 -0.33 4.86 -19.01
CA GLY A 144 -1.72 4.73 -19.49
C GLY A 144 -2.67 5.75 -18.87
N MET A 145 -2.54 6.02 -17.56
CA MET A 145 -3.35 7.04 -16.88
C MET A 145 -2.99 8.44 -17.38
N GLY A 146 -1.70 8.75 -17.55
CA GLY A 146 -1.28 10.03 -18.14
C GLY A 146 -1.88 10.26 -19.54
N ALA A 147 -1.88 9.23 -20.39
CA ALA A 147 -2.51 9.31 -21.72
C ALA A 147 -4.05 9.43 -21.63
N LEU A 148 -4.68 8.73 -20.69
CA LEU A 148 -6.12 8.80 -20.48
C LEU A 148 -6.56 10.19 -20.02
N LEU A 149 -5.82 10.82 -19.13
CA LEU A 149 -6.12 12.16 -18.58
C LEU A 149 -6.01 13.29 -19.62
N LEU A 150 -5.47 13.03 -20.80
CA LEU A 150 -5.55 13.98 -21.94
C LEU A 150 -6.96 14.11 -22.51
N LYS A 151 -7.85 13.12 -22.24
CA LYS A 151 -9.19 13.05 -22.82
C LYS A 151 -10.30 12.81 -21.79
N ALA A 152 -9.96 12.32 -20.60
CA ALA A 152 -10.90 11.99 -19.53
C ALA A 152 -10.88 13.04 -18.43
N GLU A 153 -11.95 13.09 -17.67
CA GLU A 153 -12.05 13.92 -16.46
C GLU A 153 -11.11 13.40 -15.36
N VAL A 154 -10.64 14.31 -14.53
CA VAL A 154 -9.64 14.01 -13.50
C VAL A 154 -10.19 13.05 -12.42
N ASP A 155 -11.49 12.95 -12.27
CA ASP A 155 -12.16 12.04 -11.31
C ASP A 155 -11.91 10.56 -11.62
N VAL A 156 -11.48 10.22 -12.85
CA VAL A 156 -11.05 8.86 -13.18
C VAL A 156 -9.93 8.37 -12.26
N ILE A 157 -9.13 9.27 -11.68
CA ILE A 157 -8.05 8.94 -10.74
C ILE A 157 -8.63 8.27 -9.49
N VAL A 158 -9.58 8.91 -8.83
CA VAL A 158 -10.19 8.38 -7.59
C VAL A 158 -11.04 7.15 -7.86
N VAL A 159 -11.73 7.10 -8.98
CA VAL A 159 -12.48 5.92 -9.42
C VAL A 159 -11.53 4.73 -9.62
N TRP A 160 -10.40 4.94 -10.31
CA TRP A 160 -9.41 3.90 -10.53
C TRP A 160 -8.88 3.31 -9.23
N VAL A 161 -8.40 4.15 -8.31
CA VAL A 161 -7.82 3.65 -7.05
C VAL A 161 -8.85 2.97 -6.16
N THR A 162 -10.10 3.40 -6.21
CA THR A 162 -11.23 2.76 -5.53
C THR A 162 -11.50 1.37 -6.10
N LEU A 163 -11.58 1.25 -7.43
CA LEU A 163 -11.78 -0.03 -8.11
C LEU A 163 -10.61 -0.99 -7.88
N MET A 164 -9.37 -0.50 -7.85
CA MET A 164 -8.21 -1.33 -7.51
C MET A 164 -8.29 -1.83 -6.06
N GLY A 165 -8.73 -1.00 -5.11
CA GLY A 165 -8.96 -1.42 -3.73
C GLY A 165 -10.00 -2.55 -3.63
N LEU A 166 -11.12 -2.43 -4.32
CA LEU A 166 -12.14 -3.50 -4.41
C LEU A 166 -11.58 -4.76 -5.06
N ALA A 167 -10.85 -4.63 -6.18
CA ALA A 167 -10.23 -5.75 -6.86
C ALA A 167 -9.22 -6.47 -5.96
N ILE A 168 -8.42 -5.73 -5.19
CA ILE A 168 -7.49 -6.28 -4.18
C ILE A 168 -8.28 -7.05 -3.11
N ALA A 169 -9.37 -6.50 -2.59
CA ALA A 169 -10.19 -7.15 -1.58
C ALA A 169 -10.77 -8.47 -2.09
N VAL A 170 -11.37 -8.44 -3.28
CA VAL A 170 -11.99 -9.63 -3.92
C VAL A 170 -10.94 -10.68 -4.25
N THR A 171 -9.83 -10.29 -4.88
CA THR A 171 -8.77 -11.24 -5.24
C THR A 171 -8.10 -11.84 -4.01
N ALA A 172 -7.90 -11.07 -2.95
CA ALA A 172 -7.36 -11.57 -1.70
C ALA A 172 -8.32 -12.57 -1.03
N ALA A 173 -9.60 -12.28 -1.01
CA ALA A 173 -10.60 -13.16 -0.40
C ALA A 173 -10.77 -14.49 -1.16
N LEU A 174 -10.76 -14.43 -2.51
CA LEU A 174 -11.14 -15.58 -3.36
C LEU A 174 -9.93 -16.36 -3.88
N PHE A 175 -8.83 -15.68 -4.21
CA PHE A 175 -7.72 -16.30 -4.94
C PHE A 175 -6.44 -16.47 -4.12
N LEU A 176 -6.20 -15.66 -3.07
CA LEU A 176 -5.00 -15.85 -2.26
C LEU A 176 -5.07 -17.12 -1.43
N PRO A 177 -3.96 -17.88 -1.33
CA PRO A 177 -3.91 -19.05 -0.46
C PRO A 177 -4.18 -18.68 1.01
N GLY A 178 -4.92 -19.55 1.68
CA GLY A 178 -5.19 -19.42 3.12
C GLY A 178 -3.97 -19.79 3.96
N GLU A 179 -2.83 -19.17 3.74
CA GLU A 179 -1.60 -19.44 4.48
C GLU A 179 -1.79 -19.09 5.96
N PRO A 180 -1.60 -20.03 6.87
CA PRO A 180 -1.79 -19.76 8.30
C PRO A 180 -0.76 -18.76 8.80
N VAL A 181 -1.17 -17.90 9.71
CA VAL A 181 -0.24 -17.09 10.50
C VAL A 181 0.43 -18.06 11.46
N GLY A 182 1.68 -18.48 11.18
CA GLY A 182 2.37 -19.53 11.90
C GLY A 182 2.47 -19.28 13.41
N GLU A 183 2.66 -20.35 14.20
CA GLU A 183 2.69 -20.35 15.67
C GLU A 183 3.71 -19.40 16.32
N GLY A 184 4.69 -18.88 15.58
CA GLY A 184 5.54 -17.76 16.02
C GLY A 184 4.80 -16.46 16.33
N ALA A 185 3.54 -16.31 15.87
CA ALA A 185 2.65 -15.22 16.22
C ALA A 185 2.11 -15.31 17.66
N THR A 186 2.23 -16.44 18.31
CA THR A 186 1.78 -16.68 19.70
C THR A 186 2.75 -16.18 20.77
N LEU A 187 3.91 -15.64 20.38
CA LEU A 187 4.79 -14.95 21.33
C LEU A 187 4.01 -13.83 22.01
N ARG A 188 3.99 -13.85 23.37
CA ARG A 188 3.35 -12.81 24.17
C ARG A 188 3.73 -11.43 23.63
N LYS A 189 2.76 -10.52 23.52
CA LYS A 189 2.97 -9.14 23.03
C LYS A 189 4.23 -8.48 23.62
N ARG A 190 4.56 -8.79 24.86
CA ARG A 190 5.74 -8.30 25.59
C ARG A 190 7.08 -8.82 25.03
N ASP A 191 7.14 -10.03 24.49
CA ASP A 191 8.37 -10.64 23.98
C ASP A 191 8.68 -10.19 22.55
N ARG A 192 7.67 -9.74 21.80
CA ARG A 192 7.83 -9.16 20.46
C ARG A 192 8.63 -7.85 20.48
N PHE A 193 8.47 -7.03 21.54
CA PHE A 193 9.19 -5.76 21.70
C PHE A 193 10.58 -5.92 22.32
N ARG A 194 10.87 -7.05 22.99
CA ARG A 194 12.19 -7.31 23.59
C ARG A 194 13.34 -7.39 22.59
N GLY A 195 13.06 -7.81 21.35
CA GLY A 195 14.04 -7.86 20.26
C GLY A 195 14.37 -6.50 19.63
N LEU A 196 13.43 -5.53 19.71
CA LEU A 196 13.59 -4.20 19.10
C LEU A 196 14.78 -3.43 19.65
N GLY A 197 15.02 -3.49 20.98
CA GLY A 197 16.16 -2.81 21.61
C GLY A 197 17.51 -3.31 21.10
N ARG A 198 17.62 -4.61 20.73
CA ARG A 198 18.84 -5.17 20.13
C ARG A 198 19.04 -4.73 18.70
N LEU A 199 17.96 -4.62 17.91
CA LEU A 199 18.01 -4.16 16.53
C LEU A 199 18.44 -2.71 16.40
N VAL A 200 17.97 -1.84 17.30
CA VAL A 200 18.34 -0.41 17.30
C VAL A 200 19.83 -0.19 17.65
N VAL A 201 20.47 -1.15 18.30
CA VAL A 201 21.91 -1.08 18.65
C VAL A 201 22.79 -1.78 17.60
N ASP A 202 22.19 -2.56 16.67
CA ASP A 202 22.91 -3.23 15.59
C ASP A 202 23.28 -2.22 14.48
N PRO A 203 24.58 -1.94 14.24
CA PRO A 203 25.02 -0.96 13.26
C PRO A 203 24.65 -1.36 11.83
N VAL A 204 24.61 -2.64 11.51
CA VAL A 204 24.22 -3.12 10.17
C VAL A 204 22.75 -2.85 9.92
N PHE A 205 21.89 -3.15 10.89
CA PHE A 205 20.47 -2.89 10.83
C PHE A 205 20.17 -1.38 10.73
N MET A 206 20.84 -0.55 11.53
CA MET A 206 20.67 0.90 11.50
C MET A 206 21.15 1.50 10.17
N THR A 207 22.30 1.05 9.65
CA THR A 207 22.80 1.50 8.34
C THR A 207 21.80 1.16 7.22
N ALA A 208 21.23 -0.06 7.24
CA ALA A 208 20.23 -0.47 6.27
C ALA A 208 18.95 0.41 6.37
N ILE A 209 18.46 0.71 7.58
CA ILE A 209 17.31 1.59 7.78
C ILE A 209 17.60 3.00 7.27
N PHE A 210 18.77 3.57 7.59
CA PHE A 210 19.13 4.92 7.12
C PHE A 210 19.28 4.95 5.60
N ALA A 211 19.90 3.94 4.97
CA ALA A 211 20.02 3.86 3.52
C ALA A 211 18.65 3.78 2.83
N VAL A 212 17.76 2.90 3.30
CA VAL A 212 16.38 2.80 2.78
C VAL A 212 15.61 4.10 3.03
N GLY A 213 15.76 4.71 4.19
CA GLY A 213 15.13 5.98 4.53
C GLY A 213 15.58 7.11 3.60
N ALA A 214 16.86 7.21 3.28
CA ALA A 214 17.40 8.21 2.36
C ALA A 214 16.86 8.01 0.93
N VAL A 215 16.79 6.77 0.44
CA VAL A 215 16.19 6.46 -0.87
C VAL A 215 14.70 6.85 -0.90
N GLN A 216 13.95 6.53 0.16
CA GLN A 216 12.53 6.90 0.26
C GLN A 216 12.32 8.43 0.34
N ALA A 217 13.19 9.15 1.04
CA ALA A 217 13.15 10.61 1.10
C ALA A 217 13.41 11.24 -0.27
N ALA A 218 14.38 10.72 -1.04
CA ALA A 218 14.65 11.17 -2.40
C ALA A 218 13.46 10.96 -3.34
N HIS A 219 12.79 9.80 -3.25
CA HIS A 219 11.56 9.52 -4.01
C HIS A 219 10.41 10.46 -3.61
N ALA A 220 10.21 10.68 -2.31
CA ALA A 220 9.18 11.58 -1.82
C ALA A 220 9.39 13.02 -2.30
N PHE A 221 10.64 13.49 -2.32
CA PHE A 221 11.00 14.80 -2.86
C PHE A 221 10.66 14.88 -4.37
N GLN A 222 11.03 13.88 -5.16
CA GLN A 222 10.72 13.83 -6.58
C GLN A 222 9.21 13.90 -6.84
N TYR A 223 8.41 13.09 -6.15
CA TYR A 223 6.94 13.07 -6.33
C TYR A 223 6.27 14.37 -5.83
N GLY A 224 6.83 15.04 -4.84
CA GLY A 224 6.29 16.29 -4.31
C GLY A 224 6.57 17.52 -5.16
N PHE A 225 7.68 17.53 -5.90
CA PHE A 225 8.16 18.72 -6.62
C PHE A 225 8.26 18.55 -8.14
N SER A 226 7.95 17.38 -8.71
CA SER A 226 7.99 17.13 -10.16
C SER A 226 6.63 17.23 -10.84
N ALA A 227 5.60 17.74 -10.16
CA ALA A 227 4.25 17.94 -10.70
C ALA A 227 4.01 19.38 -11.13
#